data_45c36a8267156bc88a2688797850915e
#
_entry.id   45c36a8267156bc88a2688797850915e
#
_cell.length_a   1.000
_cell.length_b   1.000
_cell.length_c   1.000
_cell.angle_alpha   90.00
_cell.angle_beta   90.00
_cell.angle_gamma   90.00
#
_symmetry.space_group_name_H-M   'P 1'
#
loop_
_entity.id
_entity.type
_entity.pdbx_description
1 polymer ?
#
loop_
_entity_poly.entity_id
_entity_poly.type
_entity_poly.pdbx_seq_one_letter_code
_entity_poly.pdbx_strand_id
1 'polypeptide(L)' 'MEDKELRDVKIAKDFYVPKDKVKYYAAYSGEFIINVFRKMRKTEPEKVTNATFGKKIMSVIYLTTGDLIIVNTSI' A
#
# COMPACT_ATOMS: atom_id res chain seq x y z
N MET A 1 -19.34 -16.88 -1.43
CA MET A 1 -18.81 -16.51 -1.56
C MET A 1 -17.90 -16.10 -1.21
N GLU A 2 -17.83 -16.17 -0.87
CA GLU A 2 -16.97 -15.83 -0.52
C GLU A 2 -15.77 -15.49 -0.77
N ASP A 3 -15.68 -15.24 -1.11
CA ASP A 3 -14.51 -15.01 -1.78
C ASP A 3 -14.17 -13.63 -2.09
N LYS A 4 -14.98 -12.69 -1.70
CA LYS A 4 -14.72 -11.29 -1.91
C LYS A 4 -13.45 -10.87 -1.26
N GLU A 5 -13.21 -11.29 -0.04
CA GLU A 5 -12.02 -10.85 0.64
C GLU A 5 -10.79 -11.52 0.10
N LEU A 6 -10.95 -12.51 -0.76
CA LEU A 6 -9.82 -13.14 -1.41
C LEU A 6 -9.46 -12.48 -2.72
N ARG A 7 -10.28 -11.57 -3.21
CA ARG A 7 -10.03 -10.96 -4.50
C ARG A 7 -9.43 -9.57 -4.42
N ASP A 8 -10.02 -8.71 -3.61
CA ASP A 8 -9.58 -7.32 -3.59
C ASP A 8 -9.33 -6.83 -2.19
N VAL A 9 -8.38 -5.92 -2.09
CA VAL A 9 -8.09 -5.21 -0.84
C VAL A 9 -8.59 -3.80 -1.03
N LYS A 10 -9.55 -3.38 -0.21
CA LYS A 10 -10.09 -2.04 -0.30
C LYS A 10 -9.13 -1.05 0.34
N ILE A 11 -8.67 -0.09 -0.43
CA ILE A 11 -7.77 0.95 0.04
C ILE A 11 -8.56 2.16 0.52
N ALA A 12 -9.58 2.53 -0.24
CA ALA A 12 -10.41 3.68 0.06
C ALA A 12 -11.73 3.46 -0.66
N LYS A 13 -12.67 4.38 -0.48
CA LYS A 13 -13.91 4.30 -1.21
C LYS A 13 -13.61 4.26 -2.69
N ASP A 14 -14.10 3.26 -3.38
CA ASP A 14 -13.93 3.11 -4.82
C ASP A 14 -12.48 2.89 -5.27
N PHE A 15 -11.60 2.53 -4.35
CA PHE A 15 -10.21 2.27 -4.70
C PHE A 15 -9.83 0.90 -4.13
N TYR A 16 -9.72 -0.07 -5.02
CA TYR A 16 -9.41 -1.45 -4.66
C TYR A 16 -8.15 -1.92 -5.36
N VAL A 17 -7.45 -2.86 -4.73
CA VAL A 17 -6.29 -3.51 -5.33
C VAL A 17 -6.59 -5.00 -5.35
N PRO A 18 -6.42 -5.67 -6.50
CA PRO A 18 -6.63 -7.11 -6.56
C PRO A 18 -5.73 -7.80 -5.56
N LYS A 19 -6.30 -8.70 -4.79
CA LYS A 19 -5.54 -9.34 -3.72
C LYS A 19 -4.35 -10.14 -4.25
N ASP A 20 -4.49 -10.75 -5.41
CA ASP A 20 -3.41 -11.53 -5.98
C ASP A 20 -2.26 -10.66 -6.50
N LYS A 21 -2.44 -9.35 -6.51
CA LYS A 21 -1.36 -8.42 -6.88
C LYS A 21 -0.63 -7.88 -5.66
N VAL A 22 -1.10 -8.19 -4.47
CA VAL A 22 -0.47 -7.71 -3.24
C VAL A 22 0.67 -8.65 -2.87
N LYS A 23 1.89 -8.11 -2.84
CA LYS A 23 3.03 -8.91 -2.43
C LYS A 23 3.09 -8.99 -0.90
N TYR A 24 2.90 -7.84 -0.25
CA TYR A 24 2.77 -7.80 1.20
C TYR A 24 2.22 -6.44 1.60
N TYR A 25 1.70 -6.37 2.83
CA TYR A 25 1.36 -5.09 3.42
C TYR A 25 1.85 -5.09 4.85
N ALA A 26 2.17 -3.89 5.36
CA ALA A 26 2.81 -3.77 6.65
C ALA A 26 2.49 -2.43 7.29
N ALA A 27 2.57 -2.39 8.61
CA ALA A 27 2.41 -1.14 9.34
C ALA A 27 3.58 -0.22 9.03
N TYR A 28 3.29 1.08 8.95
CA TYR A 28 4.32 2.08 8.67
C TYR A 28 4.96 2.49 9.99
N SER A 29 5.66 1.56 10.63
CA SER A 29 6.29 1.83 11.91
C SER A 29 7.68 1.20 12.00
N GLY A 30 7.97 0.23 11.14
CA GLY A 30 9.28 -0.42 11.16
C GLY A 30 10.27 0.36 10.34
N GLU A 31 11.52 0.38 10.82
CA GLU A 31 12.56 1.12 10.13
C GLU A 31 12.76 0.60 8.71
N PHE A 32 12.63 -0.69 8.51
CA PHE A 32 12.77 -1.27 7.20
C PHE A 32 11.74 -0.71 6.23
N ILE A 33 10.48 -0.67 6.64
CA ILE A 33 9.41 -0.20 5.79
C ILE A 33 9.55 1.30 5.51
N ILE A 34 9.91 2.06 6.52
CA ILE A 34 10.11 3.51 6.35
C ILE A 34 11.22 3.77 5.35
N ASN A 35 12.31 3.00 5.42
CA ASN A 35 13.43 3.19 4.51
C ASN A 35 13.06 2.78 3.09
N VAL A 36 12.28 1.74 2.92
CA VAL A 36 11.81 1.32 1.59
C VAL A 36 10.99 2.45 0.97
N PHE A 37 10.06 3.01 1.74
CA PHE A 37 9.23 4.10 1.24
C PHE A 37 10.08 5.31 0.85
N ARG A 38 11.00 5.71 1.72
CA ARG A 38 11.84 6.87 1.45
C ARG A 38 12.69 6.68 0.21
N LYS A 39 13.24 5.49 0.05
CA LYS A 39 14.07 5.18 -1.11
C LYS A 39 13.23 5.24 -2.38
N MET A 40 12.09 4.59 -2.38
CA MET A 40 11.23 4.57 -3.57
C MET A 40 10.73 5.96 -3.93
N ARG A 41 10.42 6.77 -2.93
CA ARG A 41 9.96 8.12 -3.18
C ARG A 41 11.02 8.96 -3.90
N LYS A 42 12.29 8.66 -3.64
CA LYS A 42 13.38 9.38 -4.29
C LYS A 42 13.71 8.82 -5.66
N THR A 43 13.79 7.49 -5.77
CA THR A 43 14.30 6.85 -6.99
C THR A 43 13.22 6.48 -7.97
N GLU A 44 12.02 6.18 -7.49
CA GLU A 44 10.92 5.76 -8.36
C GLU A 44 9.61 6.36 -7.89
N PRO A 45 9.52 7.70 -7.86
CA PRO A 45 8.31 8.34 -7.33
C PRO A 45 7.05 7.97 -8.10
N GLU A 46 7.18 7.63 -9.37
CA GLU A 46 6.02 7.26 -10.17
C GLU A 46 5.41 5.94 -9.70
N LYS A 47 6.16 5.16 -8.92
CA LYS A 47 5.65 3.88 -8.42
C LYS A 47 5.05 3.99 -7.02
N VAL A 48 5.07 5.17 -6.45
CA VAL A 48 4.49 5.38 -5.12
C VAL A 48 3.15 6.07 -5.27
N THR A 49 2.10 5.41 -4.79
CA THR A 49 0.74 5.96 -4.84
C THR A 49 0.36 6.40 -3.45
N ASN A 50 -0.06 7.66 -3.32
CA ASN A 50 -0.44 8.23 -2.05
C ASN A 50 -1.95 8.12 -1.88
N ALA A 51 -2.40 7.23 -1.01
CA ALA A 51 -3.80 7.04 -0.71
C ALA A 51 -4.12 7.42 0.73
N THR A 52 -3.37 8.39 1.28
CA THR A 52 -3.59 8.84 2.65
C THR A 52 -4.57 9.99 2.72
N PHE A 53 -4.83 10.65 1.59
CA PHE A 53 -5.75 11.80 1.53
C PHE A 53 -5.35 12.89 2.52
N GLY A 54 -4.04 13.12 2.63
CA GLY A 54 -3.53 14.17 3.51
C GLY A 54 -3.43 13.78 4.96
N LYS A 55 -3.75 12.52 5.29
CA LYS A 55 -3.67 12.07 6.67
C LYS A 55 -2.37 11.32 6.90
N LYS A 56 -2.15 10.96 8.17
CA LYS A 56 -0.94 10.26 8.56
C LYS A 56 -0.84 8.90 7.89
N ILE A 57 0.37 8.54 7.47
CA ILE A 57 0.60 7.21 6.89
C ILE A 57 0.52 6.17 8.01
N MET A 58 -0.36 5.19 7.84
CA MET A 58 -0.52 4.13 8.82
C MET A 58 0.01 2.81 8.33
N SER A 59 -0.08 2.54 7.05
CA SER A 59 0.33 1.26 6.48
C SER A 59 0.79 1.43 5.05
N VAL A 60 1.51 0.44 4.56
CA VAL A 60 1.94 0.40 3.17
C VAL A 60 1.52 -0.92 2.55
N ILE A 61 1.25 -0.90 1.26
CA ILE A 61 0.92 -2.09 0.49
C ILE A 61 1.87 -2.15 -0.68
N TYR A 62 2.63 -3.25 -0.75
CA TYR A 62 3.60 -3.43 -1.82
C TYR A 62 3.05 -4.44 -2.82
N LEU A 63 3.03 -4.07 -4.08
CA LEU A 63 2.44 -4.89 -5.12
C LEU A 63 3.49 -5.69 -5.87
N THR A 64 3.04 -6.78 -6.49
CA THR A 64 3.93 -7.62 -7.28
C THR A 64 4.48 -6.89 -8.49
N THR A 65 3.84 -5.80 -8.89
CA THR A 65 4.30 -4.98 -10.01
C THR A 65 5.44 -4.05 -9.62
N GLY A 66 5.75 -3.98 -8.33
CA GLY A 66 6.78 -3.07 -7.85
C GLY A 66 6.24 -1.75 -7.34
N ASP A 67 4.93 -1.56 -7.39
CA ASP A 67 4.32 -0.33 -6.90
C ASP A 67 4.13 -0.37 -5.40
N LEU A 68 4.16 0.79 -4.78
CA LEU A 68 3.96 0.93 -3.34
C LEU A 68 2.81 1.89 -3.10
N ILE A 69 1.85 1.48 -2.27
CA ILE A 69 0.71 2.33 -1.93
C ILE A 69 0.76 2.63 -0.45
N ILE A 70 0.73 3.92 -0.10
CA ILE A 70 0.69 4.32 1.31
C ILE A 70 -0.74 4.69 1.65
N VAL A 71 -1.20 4.19 2.79
CA VAL A 71 -2.60 4.38 3.19
C VAL A 71 -2.68 4.91 4.61
N ASN A 72 -3.83 5.46 4.95
CA ASN A 72 -4.05 6.08 6.25
C ASN A 72 -4.83 5.19 7.22
N THR A 73 -4.95 3.92 6.93
CA THR A 73 -5.66 2.99 7.79
C THR A 73 -4.76 1.84 8.18
N SER A 74 -5.06 1.22 9.31
CA SER A 74 -4.34 0.02 9.73
C SER A 74 -4.77 -1.16 8.88
N ILE A 75 -3.83 -2.03 8.64
CA ILE A 75 -4.11 -3.24 7.88
C ILE A 75 -4.42 -4.39 8.83
#